data_05ae8ad28f3f027bdcdb4b797287b547
#
_entry.id   05ae8ad28f3f027bdcdb4b797287b547
#
_cell.length_a   1.000
_cell.length_b   1.000
_cell.length_c   1.000
_cell.angle_alpha   90.00
_cell.angle_beta   90.00
_cell.angle_gamma   90.00
#
_symmetry.space_group_name_H-M   'P 1'
#
loop_
_entity.id
_entity.type
_entity.pdbx_description
1 polymer ?
#
loop_
_entity_poly.entity_id
_entity_poly.type
_entity_poly.pdbx_seq_one_letter_code
_entity_poly.pdbx_strand_id
1 'polypeptide(L)'
;YAIHEISYDDFYNVVYDYLDEFGNIDYVISQGNGVSWPIITEEGYIRFYQGTSEKKGGSYIRIRSHNNAKIQEVEVGSSGKTKLAYSINGKAAKSQTIEVQSGSSLTIDEGEVDQICIYCMGTSQSERWEMNYIRVKYRGGYIKEDYYQEPKEYGPLVRVTLPFTENFETGFSTTDKPSYYKYGITSGRDNLQWSTWYGSFSWQNPIEGGQSAQLRVYKEEEDYEKEQFGHLKMEFFLENISEVDFQYYMTEFWMKATISWCEFGKSDWNAPEQIALKEYSQRETIQNFHYVLDNGTAHNAKIKIELDSATGFPTKGHYDFIVDNFTFR
;
A
#
# COMPACT_ATOMS: atom_id res chain seq x y z
N TYR A 1 16.12 -15.62 -18.31
CA TYR A 1 16.55 -14.82 -17.14
C TYR A 1 15.81 -13.51 -17.14
N ALA A 2 15.26 -13.14 -16.01
CA ALA A 2 14.75 -11.79 -15.79
C ALA A 2 15.73 -11.02 -14.90
N ILE A 3 15.81 -9.72 -15.12
CA ILE A 3 16.57 -8.80 -14.29
C ILE A 3 15.59 -7.77 -13.78
N HIS A 4 15.50 -7.65 -12.46
CA HIS A 4 14.78 -6.59 -11.81
C HIS A 4 15.77 -5.62 -11.20
N GLU A 5 15.64 -4.35 -11.53
CA GLU A 5 16.48 -3.27 -11.03
C GLU A 5 15.61 -2.23 -10.35
N ILE A 6 15.99 -1.81 -9.16
CA ILE A 6 15.40 -0.71 -8.45
C ILE A 6 16.42 0.42 -8.41
N SER A 7 16.05 1.54 -8.97
CA SER A 7 16.84 2.76 -9.00
C SER A 7 16.29 3.81 -8.04
N TYR A 8 16.93 4.96 -8.02
CA TYR A 8 16.58 6.09 -7.17
C TYR A 8 15.10 6.49 -7.16
N ASP A 9 14.48 6.59 -8.33
CA ASP A 9 13.08 7.03 -8.46
C ASP A 9 12.09 6.03 -7.85
N ASP A 10 12.49 4.76 -7.72
CA ASP A 10 11.67 3.69 -7.16
C ASP A 10 11.78 3.61 -5.64
N PHE A 11 12.85 4.15 -5.03
CA PHE A 11 13.11 4.01 -3.59
C PHE A 11 12.06 4.69 -2.71
N TYR A 12 11.41 5.74 -3.18
CA TYR A 12 10.30 6.37 -2.46
C TYR A 12 9.12 5.42 -2.23
N ASN A 13 8.96 4.44 -3.11
CA ASN A 13 7.90 3.43 -3.04
C ASN A 13 8.32 2.17 -2.26
N VAL A 14 9.62 1.99 -1.96
CA VAL A 14 10.22 0.75 -1.41
C VAL A 14 10.38 0.76 0.11
N VAL A 15 9.92 1.77 0.83
CA VAL A 15 10.36 2.05 2.21
C VAL A 15 10.14 0.90 3.21
N TYR A 16 9.27 -0.09 2.93
CA TYR A 16 9.03 -1.18 3.89
C TYR A 16 8.91 -2.57 3.26
N ASP A 17 8.07 -2.74 2.25
CA ASP A 17 7.91 -4.00 1.51
C ASP A 17 7.62 -3.65 0.04
N TYR A 18 8.49 -4.06 -0.86
CA TYR A 18 8.30 -3.89 -2.30
C TYR A 18 8.29 -5.26 -2.98
N LEU A 19 7.30 -5.45 -3.82
CA LEU A 19 7.17 -6.61 -4.67
C LEU A 19 7.46 -6.18 -6.11
N ASP A 20 8.25 -6.96 -6.86
CA ASP A 20 8.43 -6.65 -8.26
C ASP A 20 7.09 -6.73 -9.01
N GLU A 21 7.00 -6.10 -10.19
CA GLU A 21 5.75 -6.00 -10.96
C GLU A 21 5.08 -7.35 -11.26
N PHE A 22 5.82 -8.47 -11.12
CA PHE A 22 5.33 -9.83 -11.35
C PHE A 22 5.13 -10.64 -10.06
N GLY A 23 5.46 -10.07 -8.91
CA GLY A 23 5.40 -10.76 -7.64
C GLY A 23 6.41 -11.91 -7.50
N ASN A 24 7.48 -11.90 -8.30
CA ASN A 24 8.52 -12.94 -8.26
C ASN A 24 9.58 -12.64 -7.22
N ILE A 25 9.87 -11.37 -6.96
CA ILE A 25 10.89 -10.92 -6.02
C ILE A 25 10.27 -9.90 -5.06
N ASP A 26 10.42 -10.10 -3.77
CA ASP A 26 10.10 -9.12 -2.75
C ASP A 26 11.35 -8.59 -2.05
N TYR A 27 11.27 -7.36 -1.60
CA TYR A 27 12.33 -6.65 -0.87
C TYR A 27 11.80 -6.19 0.47
N VAL A 28 12.48 -6.55 1.54
CA VAL A 28 12.16 -6.10 2.89
C VAL A 28 13.36 -5.37 3.46
N ILE A 29 13.18 -4.08 3.73
CA ILE A 29 14.19 -3.25 4.41
C ILE A 29 13.85 -3.21 5.90
N SER A 30 14.84 -3.45 6.76
CA SER A 30 14.61 -3.49 8.20
C SER A 30 15.82 -3.03 9.00
N GLN A 31 15.56 -2.70 10.25
CA GLN A 31 16.61 -2.41 11.23
C GLN A 31 17.18 -3.69 11.85
N GLY A 32 18.45 -3.65 12.19
CA GLY A 32 19.05 -4.64 13.09
C GLY A 32 18.69 -4.34 14.55
N ASN A 33 18.98 -5.27 15.46
CA ASN A 33 18.75 -5.10 16.90
C ASN A 33 19.54 -3.91 17.47
N GLY A 34 18.83 -2.90 17.95
CA GLY A 34 19.41 -1.70 18.56
C GLY A 34 20.05 -0.73 17.55
N VAL A 35 19.66 -0.79 16.31
CA VAL A 35 20.13 0.05 15.22
C VAL A 35 18.98 0.87 14.66
N SER A 36 19.26 2.06 14.13
CA SER A 36 18.25 2.91 13.50
C SER A 36 17.67 2.28 12.23
N TRP A 37 16.43 2.61 11.93
CA TRP A 37 15.80 2.27 10.67
C TRP A 37 16.57 2.90 9.49
N PRO A 38 16.68 2.19 8.35
CA PRO A 38 17.16 2.80 7.12
C PRO A 38 16.30 4.02 6.74
N ILE A 39 16.92 5.00 6.13
CA ILE A 39 16.25 6.21 5.65
C ILE A 39 16.62 6.48 4.19
N ILE A 40 15.75 7.18 3.49
CA ILE A 40 16.06 7.75 2.17
C ILE A 40 16.77 9.10 2.43
N THR A 41 17.93 9.30 1.80
CA THR A 41 18.68 10.55 1.91
C THR A 41 18.16 11.58 0.89
N GLU A 42 18.52 12.86 1.06
CA GLU A 42 18.21 13.93 0.11
C GLU A 42 18.81 13.67 -1.28
N GLU A 43 19.95 12.96 -1.33
CA GLU A 43 20.59 12.54 -2.57
C GLU A 43 19.94 11.29 -3.20
N GLY A 44 18.92 10.71 -2.52
CA GLY A 44 18.15 9.59 -3.00
C GLY A 44 18.77 8.22 -2.82
N TYR A 45 19.67 8.07 -1.89
CA TYR A 45 20.19 6.78 -1.48
C TYR A 45 19.39 6.20 -0.33
N ILE A 46 19.31 4.88 -0.23
CA ILE A 46 18.88 4.26 1.04
C ILE A 46 20.10 4.14 1.94
N ARG A 47 20.09 4.85 3.07
CA ARG A 47 21.14 4.78 4.07
C ARG A 47 20.82 3.72 5.10
N PHE A 48 21.66 2.69 5.13
CA PHE A 48 21.64 1.64 6.14
C PHE A 48 22.65 1.98 7.23
N TYR A 49 22.25 1.75 8.47
CA TYR A 49 23.05 2.07 9.63
C TYR A 49 23.88 0.86 10.08
N GLN A 50 25.08 1.15 10.57
CA GLN A 50 26.03 0.19 11.06
C GLN A 50 25.52 -0.56 12.31
N GLY A 51 26.02 -1.77 12.50
CA GLY A 51 25.80 -2.53 13.72
C GLY A 51 26.59 -1.99 14.92
N THR A 52 26.16 -2.37 16.13
CA THR A 52 26.85 -1.99 17.38
C THR A 52 28.09 -2.83 17.64
N SER A 53 28.29 -3.91 16.91
CA SER A 53 29.49 -4.77 16.94
C SER A 53 29.52 -5.67 15.70
N GLU A 54 30.68 -6.26 15.38
CA GLU A 54 30.81 -7.23 14.29
C GLU A 54 29.87 -8.45 14.40
N LYS A 55 29.40 -8.75 15.61
CA LYS A 55 28.43 -9.84 15.87
C LYS A 55 26.97 -9.39 15.81
N LYS A 56 26.71 -8.09 15.84
CA LYS A 56 25.37 -7.52 15.77
C LYS A 56 25.29 -6.69 14.51
N GLY A 57 24.86 -7.30 13.43
CA GLY A 57 24.66 -6.64 12.13
C GLY A 57 23.80 -5.39 12.25
N GLY A 58 24.05 -4.42 11.38
CA GLY A 58 23.28 -3.21 11.23
C GLY A 58 21.93 -3.45 10.58
N SER A 59 21.35 -2.39 10.06
CA SER A 59 20.15 -2.50 9.22
C SER A 59 20.46 -3.28 7.94
N TYR A 60 19.44 -3.86 7.35
CA TYR A 60 19.61 -4.82 6.26
C TYR A 60 18.50 -4.72 5.22
N ILE A 61 18.77 -5.26 4.04
CA ILE A 61 17.78 -5.58 3.02
C ILE A 61 17.71 -7.10 2.85
N ARG A 62 16.50 -7.63 2.83
CA ARG A 62 16.19 -9.03 2.54
C ARG A 62 15.46 -9.12 1.22
N ILE A 63 15.93 -9.97 0.34
CA ILE A 63 15.40 -10.25 -0.98
C ILE A 63 14.90 -11.68 -0.97
N ARG A 64 13.64 -11.91 -1.34
CA ARG A 64 13.03 -13.24 -1.41
C ARG A 64 12.44 -13.49 -2.79
N SER A 65 12.52 -14.72 -3.23
CA SER A 65 11.84 -15.17 -4.44
C SER A 65 10.52 -15.87 -4.12
N HIS A 66 9.56 -15.74 -5.03
CA HIS A 66 8.24 -16.32 -4.99
C HIS A 66 7.91 -17.02 -6.31
N ASN A 67 6.74 -17.65 -6.40
CA ASN A 67 6.21 -18.22 -7.64
C ASN A 67 7.18 -19.18 -8.36
N ASN A 68 7.95 -19.96 -7.58
CA ASN A 68 9.02 -20.84 -8.09
C ASN A 68 10.18 -20.09 -8.80
N ALA A 69 10.28 -18.78 -8.64
CA ALA A 69 11.46 -18.05 -9.04
C ALA A 69 12.67 -18.45 -8.17
N LYS A 70 13.87 -18.35 -8.73
CA LYS A 70 15.13 -18.57 -8.01
C LYS A 70 16.07 -17.42 -8.30
N ILE A 71 16.56 -16.78 -7.24
CA ILE A 71 17.58 -15.74 -7.35
C ILE A 71 18.89 -16.39 -7.77
N GLN A 72 19.51 -15.83 -8.79
CA GLN A 72 20.81 -16.30 -9.30
C GLN A 72 21.92 -15.36 -8.91
N GLU A 73 21.68 -14.07 -9.02
CA GLU A 73 22.66 -13.03 -8.75
C GLU A 73 21.98 -11.81 -8.16
N VAL A 74 22.63 -11.19 -7.19
CA VAL A 74 22.24 -9.89 -6.65
C VAL A 74 23.43 -8.96 -6.74
N GLU A 75 23.22 -7.79 -7.33
CA GLU A 75 24.19 -6.71 -7.35
C GLU A 75 23.63 -5.51 -6.57
N VAL A 76 24.42 -4.99 -5.65
CA VAL A 76 24.08 -3.78 -4.89
C VAL A 76 25.18 -2.75 -5.01
N GLY A 77 24.80 -1.53 -5.35
CA GLY A 77 25.74 -0.40 -5.42
C GLY A 77 25.91 0.30 -4.07
N SER A 78 27.01 1.03 -3.94
CA SER A 78 27.28 1.89 -2.80
C SER A 78 27.89 3.21 -3.23
N SER A 79 27.31 4.32 -2.79
CA SER A 79 27.87 5.66 -3.03
C SER A 79 29.06 5.96 -2.11
N GLY A 80 29.12 5.34 -0.92
CA GLY A 80 30.16 5.49 0.07
C GLY A 80 30.98 4.21 0.31
N LYS A 81 32.13 4.33 0.98
CA LYS A 81 32.86 3.14 1.47
C LYS A 81 32.05 2.47 2.59
N THR A 82 31.87 1.16 2.49
CA THR A 82 31.10 0.40 3.49
C THR A 82 31.63 -1.01 3.69
N LYS A 83 31.12 -1.67 4.71
CA LYS A 83 31.35 -3.11 4.96
C LYS A 83 30.01 -3.82 4.98
N LEU A 84 29.89 -4.85 4.15
CA LEU A 84 28.67 -5.64 4.00
C LEU A 84 28.93 -7.10 4.35
N ALA A 85 27.92 -7.79 4.81
CA ALA A 85 27.87 -9.24 4.89
C ALA A 85 26.53 -9.72 4.38
N TYR A 86 26.42 -10.97 3.92
CA TYR A 86 25.15 -11.52 3.47
C TYR A 86 24.91 -12.94 3.99
N SER A 87 23.66 -13.32 4.02
CA SER A 87 23.22 -14.69 4.32
C SER A 87 22.29 -15.21 3.25
N ILE A 88 22.26 -16.52 3.09
CA ILE A 88 21.50 -17.23 2.07
C ILE A 88 20.51 -18.17 2.75
N ASN A 89 19.24 -18.13 2.33
CA ASN A 89 18.18 -19.02 2.81
C ASN A 89 18.08 -19.05 4.36
N GLY A 90 18.31 -17.90 5.02
CA GLY A 90 18.27 -17.80 6.47
C GLY A 90 19.43 -18.46 7.21
N LYS A 91 20.39 -19.06 6.52
CA LYS A 91 21.61 -19.59 7.13
C LYS A 91 22.54 -18.42 7.42
N ALA A 92 23.15 -18.43 8.61
CA ALA A 92 24.09 -17.38 9.00
C ALA A 92 25.12 -17.15 7.90
N ALA A 93 25.38 -15.89 7.59
CA ALA A 93 26.40 -15.50 6.63
C ALA A 93 27.69 -16.24 6.92
N LYS A 94 28.34 -16.74 5.87
CA LYS A 94 29.78 -17.01 5.98
C LYS A 94 30.38 -15.72 6.48
N SER A 95 30.97 -15.73 7.63
CA SER A 95 31.37 -14.58 8.48
C SER A 95 32.41 -13.64 7.84
N GLN A 96 32.38 -13.45 6.54
CA GLN A 96 33.29 -12.56 5.84
C GLN A 96 32.60 -11.23 5.56
N THR A 97 33.02 -10.25 6.31
CA THR A 97 32.73 -8.85 5.99
C THR A 97 33.45 -8.48 4.69
N ILE A 98 32.71 -7.98 3.73
CA ILE A 98 33.21 -7.57 2.42
C ILE A 98 33.29 -6.04 2.44
N GLU A 99 34.48 -5.49 2.15
CA GLU A 99 34.62 -4.04 1.95
C GLU A 99 34.17 -3.68 0.53
N VAL A 100 33.26 -2.70 0.46
CA VAL A 100 32.80 -2.09 -0.80
C VAL A 100 33.30 -0.67 -0.84
N GLN A 101 34.02 -0.33 -1.88
CA GLN A 101 34.56 1.03 -2.06
C GLN A 101 33.47 1.99 -2.56
N SER A 102 33.68 3.29 -2.35
CA SER A 102 32.78 4.32 -2.85
C SER A 102 32.64 4.24 -4.38
N GLY A 103 31.39 4.27 -4.86
CA GLY A 103 31.06 4.16 -6.28
C GLY A 103 31.24 2.75 -6.87
N SER A 104 31.44 1.73 -6.02
CA SER A 104 31.56 0.32 -6.44
C SER A 104 30.30 -0.45 -6.10
N SER A 105 30.23 -1.69 -6.58
CA SER A 105 29.14 -2.63 -6.28
C SER A 105 29.67 -3.91 -5.62
N LEU A 106 28.77 -4.60 -4.93
CA LEU A 106 28.92 -5.97 -4.47
C LEU A 106 28.04 -6.85 -5.33
N THR A 107 28.62 -7.84 -5.96
CA THR A 107 27.90 -8.91 -6.67
C THR A 107 27.92 -10.18 -5.83
N ILE A 108 26.75 -10.78 -5.61
CA ILE A 108 26.54 -12.04 -4.91
C ILE A 108 26.00 -13.03 -5.94
N ASP A 109 26.80 -14.02 -6.28
CA ASP A 109 26.47 -15.12 -7.17
C ASP A 109 26.66 -16.46 -6.41
N GLU A 110 25.59 -16.98 -5.85
CA GLU A 110 25.60 -18.20 -5.01
C GLU A 110 24.75 -19.31 -5.65
N GLY A 111 24.46 -19.18 -6.94
CA GLY A 111 23.59 -20.08 -7.66
C GLY A 111 22.09 -19.83 -7.37
N GLU A 112 21.26 -20.83 -7.57
CA GLU A 112 19.82 -20.73 -7.42
C GLU A 112 19.39 -20.77 -5.94
N VAL A 113 19.01 -19.63 -5.38
CA VAL A 113 18.60 -19.48 -3.98
C VAL A 113 17.23 -18.85 -3.84
N ASP A 114 16.56 -19.06 -2.71
CA ASP A 114 15.24 -18.51 -2.43
C ASP A 114 15.30 -17.16 -1.70
N GLN A 115 16.39 -16.91 -0.98
CA GLN A 115 16.53 -15.70 -0.18
C GLN A 115 17.98 -15.27 -0.04
N ILE A 116 18.22 -13.98 -0.18
CA ILE A 116 19.48 -13.32 0.17
C ILE A 116 19.16 -12.18 1.14
N CYS A 117 19.94 -12.06 2.21
CA CYS A 117 19.84 -10.95 3.15
C CYS A 117 21.20 -10.27 3.26
N ILE A 118 21.28 -8.97 3.00
CA ILE A 118 22.50 -8.18 2.99
C ILE A 118 22.48 -7.21 4.17
N TYR A 119 23.50 -7.24 5.00
CA TYR A 119 23.62 -6.48 6.23
C TYR A 119 24.71 -5.42 6.14
N CYS A 120 24.44 -4.22 6.65
CA CYS A 120 25.47 -3.24 6.88
C CYS A 120 26.30 -3.65 8.11
N MET A 121 27.58 -3.89 7.91
CA MET A 121 28.53 -4.38 8.94
C MET A 121 29.55 -3.32 9.36
N GLY A 122 29.45 -2.10 8.84
CA GLY A 122 30.29 -0.99 9.28
C GLY A 122 30.21 -0.78 10.80
N THR A 123 31.28 -0.30 11.42
CA THR A 123 31.36 -0.04 12.87
C THR A 123 31.42 1.46 13.18
N SER A 124 31.56 2.30 12.16
CA SER A 124 31.61 3.75 12.26
C SER A 124 30.59 4.43 11.38
N GLN A 125 30.33 5.70 11.65
CA GLN A 125 29.41 6.50 10.84
C GLN A 125 29.89 6.66 9.39
N SER A 126 31.20 6.63 9.16
CA SER A 126 31.80 6.70 7.82
C SER A 126 31.70 5.39 7.03
N GLU A 127 31.24 4.32 7.65
CA GLU A 127 31.05 3.02 7.02
C GLU A 127 29.55 2.65 6.87
N ARG A 128 28.67 3.64 6.95
CA ARG A 128 27.24 3.45 6.62
C ARG A 128 27.11 3.06 5.17
N TRP A 129 26.19 2.13 4.91
CA TRP A 129 25.92 1.75 3.53
C TRP A 129 24.88 2.70 2.93
N GLU A 130 25.26 3.41 1.90
CA GLU A 130 24.39 4.25 1.08
C GLU A 130 24.15 3.54 -0.24
N MET A 131 23.10 2.73 -0.27
CA MET A 131 22.72 1.96 -1.46
C MET A 131 22.08 2.88 -2.48
N ASN A 132 22.63 2.94 -3.69
CA ASN A 132 22.14 3.74 -4.79
C ASN A 132 21.37 2.93 -5.83
N TYR A 133 21.54 1.62 -5.87
CA TYR A 133 20.72 0.70 -6.64
C TYR A 133 20.83 -0.72 -6.10
N ILE A 134 19.86 -1.54 -6.48
CA ILE A 134 19.89 -2.98 -6.36
C ILE A 134 19.41 -3.61 -7.66
N ARG A 135 20.09 -4.64 -8.11
CA ARG A 135 19.72 -5.43 -9.29
C ARG A 135 19.67 -6.89 -8.92
N VAL A 136 18.57 -7.56 -9.25
CA VAL A 136 18.37 -8.98 -8.98
C VAL A 136 18.15 -9.71 -10.30
N LYS A 137 18.99 -10.70 -10.56
CA LYS A 137 18.82 -11.62 -11.67
C LYS A 137 18.22 -12.92 -11.15
N TYR A 138 17.12 -13.34 -11.74
CA TYR A 138 16.41 -14.53 -11.31
C TYR A 138 15.97 -15.38 -12.50
N ARG A 139 15.62 -16.63 -12.23
CA ARG A 139 15.11 -17.59 -13.21
C ARG A 139 13.82 -18.21 -12.71
N GLY A 140 12.90 -18.51 -13.63
CA GLY A 140 11.57 -19.02 -13.29
C GLY A 140 10.66 -17.91 -12.78
N GLY A 141 9.60 -18.28 -12.08
CA GLY A 141 8.56 -17.36 -11.70
C GLY A 141 7.62 -17.03 -12.85
N TYR A 142 6.80 -16.03 -12.65
CA TYR A 142 5.96 -15.50 -13.72
C TYR A 142 6.78 -14.69 -14.70
N ILE A 143 6.50 -14.83 -15.99
CA ILE A 143 7.07 -14.00 -17.05
C ILE A 143 6.01 -13.06 -17.62
N LYS A 144 6.46 -11.96 -18.19
CA LYS A 144 5.58 -10.88 -18.68
C LYS A 144 4.53 -11.36 -19.69
N GLU A 145 4.87 -12.35 -20.50
CA GLU A 145 3.96 -12.91 -21.50
C GLU A 145 2.86 -13.77 -20.88
N ASP A 146 3.12 -14.41 -19.72
CA ASP A 146 2.13 -15.17 -18.96
C ASP A 146 1.30 -14.30 -18.02
N TYR A 147 1.79 -13.10 -17.71
CA TYR A 147 1.29 -12.24 -16.64
C TYR A 147 0.49 -11.03 -17.14
N TYR A 148 0.35 -10.84 -18.43
CA TYR A 148 -0.56 -9.81 -18.94
C TYR A 148 -2.03 -10.24 -18.78
N GLN A 149 -2.33 -10.77 -17.60
CA GLN A 149 -3.63 -10.60 -16.98
C GLN A 149 -3.46 -9.36 -16.10
N GLU A 150 -4.17 -8.31 -16.47
CA GLU A 150 -4.35 -7.13 -15.61
C GLU A 150 -4.50 -7.57 -14.16
N PRO A 151 -3.87 -6.89 -13.17
CA PRO A 151 -3.92 -7.33 -11.79
C PRO A 151 -5.37 -7.52 -11.39
N LYS A 152 -5.78 -8.77 -11.22
CA LYS A 152 -7.15 -9.09 -10.83
C LYS A 152 -7.34 -8.52 -9.44
N GLU A 153 -8.35 -7.72 -9.28
CA GLU A 153 -8.78 -7.34 -7.95
C GLU A 153 -9.24 -8.61 -7.22
N TYR A 154 -8.50 -9.01 -6.20
CA TYR A 154 -8.77 -10.21 -5.44
C TYR A 154 -9.80 -9.92 -4.34
N GLY A 155 -10.53 -10.94 -3.96
CA GLY A 155 -11.49 -10.95 -2.89
C GLY A 155 -12.46 -12.11 -3.07
N PRO A 156 -13.05 -12.64 -2.00
CA PRO A 156 -14.04 -13.68 -2.10
C PRO A 156 -15.30 -13.17 -2.80
N LEU A 157 -15.91 -14.02 -3.63
CA LEU A 157 -17.27 -13.82 -4.11
C LEU A 157 -18.25 -14.27 -3.02
N VAL A 158 -19.08 -13.37 -2.57
CA VAL A 158 -19.99 -13.57 -1.44
C VAL A 158 -21.43 -13.48 -1.91
N ARG A 159 -22.22 -14.50 -1.55
CA ARG A 159 -23.66 -14.50 -1.75
C ARG A 159 -24.35 -13.94 -0.52
N VAL A 160 -25.13 -12.90 -0.71
CA VAL A 160 -26.02 -12.32 0.30
C VAL A 160 -27.45 -12.30 -0.21
N THR A 161 -28.42 -12.15 0.71
CA THR A 161 -29.80 -11.88 0.30
C THR A 161 -29.93 -10.38 0.01
N LEU A 162 -30.27 -10.02 -1.22
CA LEU A 162 -30.52 -8.63 -1.58
C LEU A 162 -31.97 -8.22 -1.24
N PRO A 163 -32.22 -6.97 -0.82
CA PRO A 163 -31.21 -5.95 -0.57
C PRO A 163 -30.37 -6.25 0.67
N PHE A 164 -29.04 -6.02 0.54
CA PHE A 164 -28.10 -6.16 1.64
C PHE A 164 -27.65 -4.78 2.09
N THR A 165 -27.70 -4.49 3.40
CA THR A 165 -27.26 -3.22 3.95
C THR A 165 -26.06 -3.39 4.88
N GLU A 166 -24.98 -2.66 4.63
CA GLU A 166 -23.84 -2.45 5.52
C GLU A 166 -23.94 -1.06 6.15
N ASN A 167 -24.03 -1.03 7.46
CA ASN A 167 -24.17 0.21 8.25
C ASN A 167 -23.00 0.42 9.21
N PHE A 168 -21.93 -0.34 9.08
CA PHE A 168 -20.71 -0.28 9.88
C PHE A 168 -20.87 -0.42 11.39
N GLU A 169 -22.04 -0.81 11.89
CA GLU A 169 -22.34 -0.95 13.33
C GLU A 169 -21.86 -2.27 13.93
N THR A 170 -21.72 -3.30 13.10
CA THR A 170 -21.45 -4.66 13.57
C THR A 170 -20.11 -5.15 13.06
N GLY A 171 -19.26 -5.64 13.98
CA GLY A 171 -17.97 -6.23 13.63
C GLY A 171 -16.81 -5.24 13.55
N PHE A 172 -17.06 -3.95 13.43
CA PHE A 172 -16.03 -2.94 13.42
C PHE A 172 -15.53 -2.65 14.84
N SER A 173 -14.37 -3.19 15.20
CA SER A 173 -13.79 -2.99 16.53
C SER A 173 -13.36 -1.55 16.73
N THR A 174 -13.81 -0.94 17.81
CA THR A 174 -13.37 0.39 18.23
C THR A 174 -11.93 0.41 18.73
N THR A 175 -11.35 -0.77 18.99
CA THR A 175 -9.97 -0.93 19.48
C THR A 175 -8.95 -1.01 18.35
N ASP A 176 -9.35 -1.49 17.17
CA ASP A 176 -8.51 -1.59 15.98
C ASP A 176 -8.72 -0.41 15.05
N LYS A 177 -8.73 0.81 15.61
CA LYS A 177 -8.85 2.03 14.79
C LYS A 177 -7.71 2.08 13.79
N PRO A 178 -7.97 1.93 12.48
CA PRO A 178 -6.96 2.31 11.52
C PRO A 178 -6.61 3.77 11.81
N SER A 179 -5.35 4.04 12.03
CA SER A 179 -4.85 5.41 12.14
C SER A 179 -5.15 6.09 10.80
N TYR A 180 -5.59 7.35 10.82
CA TYR A 180 -5.80 8.17 9.62
C TYR A 180 -4.60 8.22 8.66
N TYR A 181 -3.49 7.64 9.02
CA TYR A 181 -2.23 7.65 8.27
C TYR A 181 -1.82 6.26 7.80
N LYS A 182 -2.68 5.26 7.86
CA LYS A 182 -2.34 3.88 7.52
C LYS A 182 -3.44 3.22 6.72
N TYR A 183 -3.01 2.30 5.85
CA TYR A 183 -3.89 1.31 5.28
C TYR A 183 -4.40 0.40 6.40
N GLY A 184 -5.71 0.19 6.45
CA GLY A 184 -6.35 -0.69 7.42
C GLY A 184 -7.41 -1.55 6.75
N ILE A 185 -7.47 -2.82 7.15
CA ILE A 185 -8.56 -3.73 6.80
C ILE A 185 -9.34 -3.98 8.07
N THR A 186 -10.65 -3.84 7.99
CA THR A 186 -11.56 -4.08 9.11
C THR A 186 -12.66 -5.03 8.67
N SER A 187 -13.01 -6.01 9.52
CA SER A 187 -14.12 -6.91 9.27
C SER A 187 -15.41 -6.27 9.74
N GLY A 188 -16.36 -6.13 8.84
CA GLY A 188 -17.72 -5.69 9.14
C GLY A 188 -18.67 -6.83 9.41
N ARG A 189 -19.94 -6.60 9.12
CA ARG A 189 -21.01 -7.60 9.24
C ARG A 189 -20.65 -8.89 8.48
N ASP A 190 -20.93 -10.03 9.06
CA ASP A 190 -20.69 -11.36 8.48
C ASP A 190 -19.22 -11.61 8.07
N ASN A 191 -18.24 -10.94 8.73
CA ASN A 191 -16.81 -10.95 8.44
C ASN A 191 -16.46 -10.41 7.05
N LEU A 192 -17.31 -9.60 6.43
CA LEU A 192 -17.02 -8.92 5.17
C LEU A 192 -16.00 -7.82 5.41
N GLN A 193 -14.90 -7.87 4.68
CA GLN A 193 -13.77 -7.00 4.91
C GLN A 193 -13.87 -5.72 4.08
N TRP A 194 -13.62 -4.59 4.73
CA TRP A 194 -13.48 -3.29 4.11
C TRP A 194 -12.10 -2.73 4.37
N SER A 195 -11.48 -2.14 3.40
CA SER A 195 -10.23 -1.42 3.57
C SER A 195 -10.42 0.08 3.50
N THR A 196 -9.62 0.79 4.28
CA THR A 196 -9.51 2.24 4.23
C THR A 196 -8.06 2.65 4.07
N TRP A 197 -7.84 3.74 3.34
CA TRP A 197 -6.60 4.50 3.31
C TRP A 197 -6.92 5.94 3.66
N TYR A 198 -6.17 6.57 4.56
CA TYR A 198 -6.54 7.88 5.10
C TYR A 198 -8.01 7.98 5.54
N GLY A 199 -8.47 6.93 6.18
CA GLY A 199 -9.83 6.80 6.67
C GLY A 199 -9.89 5.97 7.94
N SER A 200 -11.02 5.99 8.59
CA SER A 200 -11.31 5.18 9.78
C SER A 200 -12.79 4.87 9.86
N PHE A 201 -13.14 3.85 10.62
CA PHE A 201 -14.52 3.67 11.07
C PHE A 201 -14.63 4.38 12.41
N SER A 202 -15.43 5.46 12.44
CA SER A 202 -15.42 6.41 13.55
C SER A 202 -16.81 6.55 14.18
N TRP A 203 -16.82 6.61 15.50
CA TRP A 203 -17.97 7.04 16.29
C TRP A 203 -18.06 8.57 16.41
N GLN A 204 -17.09 9.30 15.89
CA GLN A 204 -17.14 10.77 15.83
C GLN A 204 -17.94 11.17 14.61
N ASN A 205 -19.08 11.85 14.83
CA ASN A 205 -20.00 12.30 13.81
C ASN A 205 -20.59 11.17 12.93
N PRO A 206 -21.14 10.09 13.50
CA PRO A 206 -21.80 9.06 12.70
C PRO A 206 -23.02 9.69 12.01
N ILE A 207 -23.35 9.17 10.81
CA ILE A 207 -24.55 9.57 10.08
C ILE A 207 -25.78 8.98 10.77
N GLU A 208 -25.71 7.70 11.09
CA GLU A 208 -26.74 6.97 11.82
C GLU A 208 -26.06 5.97 12.77
N GLY A 209 -26.73 5.64 13.89
CA GLY A 209 -26.20 4.67 14.85
C GLY A 209 -24.96 5.17 15.58
N GLY A 210 -23.95 4.31 15.75
CA GLY A 210 -22.75 4.55 16.54
C GLY A 210 -21.47 4.73 15.74
N GLN A 211 -21.41 4.29 14.47
CA GLN A 211 -20.22 4.35 13.62
C GLN A 211 -20.55 4.60 12.15
N SER A 212 -19.65 5.27 11.46
CA SER A 212 -19.68 5.46 10.01
C SER A 212 -18.26 5.37 9.44
N ALA A 213 -18.11 5.09 8.15
CA ALA A 213 -16.82 5.18 7.50
C ALA A 213 -16.48 6.64 7.25
N GLN A 214 -15.33 7.08 7.75
CA GLN A 214 -14.83 8.45 7.63
C GLN A 214 -13.56 8.45 6.81
N LEU A 215 -13.57 9.11 5.67
CA LEU A 215 -12.43 9.34 4.81
C LEU A 215 -11.92 10.76 4.99
N ARG A 216 -10.62 10.96 4.93
CA ARG A 216 -10.01 12.23 5.23
C ARG A 216 -9.10 12.71 4.12
N VAL A 217 -9.14 14.00 3.87
CA VAL A 217 -8.11 14.72 3.14
C VAL A 217 -7.26 15.48 4.14
N TYR A 218 -5.96 15.40 3.99
CA TYR A 218 -5.00 16.16 4.78
C TYR A 218 -4.08 16.98 3.87
N LYS A 219 -3.88 18.24 4.24
CA LYS A 219 -2.94 19.14 3.59
C LYS A 219 -2.01 19.79 4.61
N GLU A 220 -0.69 19.71 4.39
CA GLU A 220 0.34 20.50 5.06
C GLU A 220 0.65 21.78 4.27
N GLU A 221 0.99 22.88 4.97
CA GLU A 221 1.15 24.22 4.38
C GLU A 221 2.27 24.34 3.35
N GLU A 222 3.30 23.49 3.40
CA GLU A 222 4.55 23.70 2.68
C GLU A 222 4.84 22.67 1.58
N ASP A 223 4.05 21.62 1.42
CA ASP A 223 4.41 20.51 0.55
C ASP A 223 3.20 20.01 -0.24
N TYR A 224 3.02 20.52 -1.47
CA TYR A 224 1.96 20.08 -2.37
C TYR A 224 2.08 18.59 -2.79
N GLU A 225 3.25 17.98 -2.59
CA GLU A 225 3.52 16.58 -2.92
C GLU A 225 3.02 15.60 -1.85
N LYS A 226 2.58 16.09 -0.68
CA LYS A 226 2.08 15.28 0.44
C LYS A 226 0.58 15.34 0.64
N GLU A 227 -0.16 15.75 -0.37
CA GLU A 227 -1.62 15.66 -0.31
C GLU A 227 -2.03 14.18 -0.29
N GLN A 228 -2.80 13.78 0.71
CA GLN A 228 -3.24 12.40 0.85
C GLN A 228 -4.75 12.34 0.88
N PHE A 229 -5.28 11.44 0.05
CA PHE A 229 -6.71 11.30 -0.19
C PHE A 229 -7.20 9.96 0.31
N GLY A 230 -8.24 9.99 1.13
CA GLY A 230 -8.83 8.78 1.68
C GLY A 230 -9.58 7.95 0.64
N HIS A 231 -9.55 6.63 0.80
CA HIS A 231 -10.46 5.75 0.10
C HIS A 231 -11.11 4.72 1.03
N LEU A 232 -12.28 4.26 0.63
CA LEU A 232 -13.00 3.12 1.18
C LEU A 232 -13.22 2.10 0.07
N LYS A 233 -12.84 0.84 0.30
CA LYS A 233 -12.95 -0.23 -0.70
C LYS A 233 -13.47 -1.52 -0.08
N MET A 234 -14.38 -2.19 -0.76
CA MET A 234 -14.75 -3.57 -0.45
C MET A 234 -13.60 -4.51 -0.82
N GLU A 235 -13.22 -5.39 0.11
CA GLU A 235 -12.24 -6.46 -0.14
C GLU A 235 -12.91 -7.79 -0.51
N PHE A 236 -14.17 -7.74 -0.88
CA PHE A 236 -15.01 -8.85 -1.33
C PHE A 236 -15.90 -8.41 -2.49
N PHE A 237 -16.43 -9.37 -3.24
CA PHE A 237 -17.41 -9.14 -4.29
C PHE A 237 -18.78 -9.65 -3.84
N LEU A 238 -19.83 -8.91 -4.12
CA LEU A 238 -21.20 -9.35 -3.94
C LEU A 238 -21.76 -9.92 -5.25
N GLU A 239 -22.54 -11.00 -5.13
CA GLU A 239 -23.24 -11.58 -6.30
C GLU A 239 -24.44 -10.74 -6.71
N ASN A 240 -24.57 -10.52 -8.02
CA ASN A 240 -25.77 -10.00 -8.67
C ASN A 240 -26.21 -8.60 -8.18
N ILE A 241 -25.28 -7.69 -7.90
CA ILE A 241 -25.64 -6.30 -7.58
C ILE A 241 -25.74 -5.46 -8.85
N SER A 242 -26.74 -4.59 -8.91
CA SER A 242 -26.98 -3.65 -10.02
C SER A 242 -27.01 -2.19 -9.55
N GLU A 243 -27.26 -1.96 -8.27
CA GLU A 243 -27.40 -0.64 -7.69
C GLU A 243 -26.82 -0.57 -6.29
N VAL A 244 -26.35 0.60 -5.91
CA VAL A 244 -25.87 0.90 -4.56
C VAL A 244 -26.40 2.25 -4.11
N ASP A 245 -27.11 2.27 -3.00
CA ASP A 245 -27.49 3.50 -2.31
C ASP A 245 -26.64 3.66 -1.06
N PHE A 246 -26.31 4.88 -0.72
CA PHE A 246 -25.69 5.20 0.57
C PHE A 246 -25.95 6.64 0.99
N GLN A 247 -25.73 6.91 2.27
CA GLN A 247 -25.76 8.25 2.84
C GLN A 247 -24.34 8.79 2.93
N TYR A 248 -24.20 10.10 2.72
CA TYR A 248 -22.91 10.76 2.88
C TYR A 248 -23.04 12.16 3.47
N TYR A 249 -21.92 12.63 3.99
CA TYR A 249 -21.74 13.93 4.61
C TYR A 249 -20.36 14.47 4.26
N MET A 250 -20.28 15.72 3.84
CA MET A 250 -19.03 16.42 3.54
C MET A 250 -18.88 17.65 4.42
N THR A 251 -17.71 17.82 5.03
CA THR A 251 -17.43 18.99 5.86
C THR A 251 -17.22 20.25 5.04
N GLU A 252 -16.89 20.11 3.76
CA GLU A 252 -16.63 21.24 2.88
C GLU A 252 -17.27 21.10 1.50
N PHE A 253 -17.77 22.21 0.98
CA PHE A 253 -18.48 22.27 -0.30
C PHE A 253 -17.59 21.91 -1.52
N TRP A 254 -16.31 22.22 -1.46
CA TRP A 254 -15.35 21.92 -2.54
C TRP A 254 -14.89 20.48 -2.57
N MET A 255 -15.18 19.68 -1.55
CA MET A 255 -14.83 18.26 -1.52
C MET A 255 -15.52 17.50 -2.65
N LYS A 256 -14.81 16.56 -3.21
CA LYS A 256 -15.33 15.64 -4.21
C LYS A 256 -14.80 14.24 -3.91
N ALA A 257 -15.61 13.26 -4.22
CA ALA A 257 -15.24 11.88 -4.20
C ALA A 257 -15.69 11.21 -5.49
N THR A 258 -15.12 10.07 -5.80
CA THR A 258 -15.49 9.25 -6.95
C THR A 258 -15.87 7.86 -6.48
N ILE A 259 -17.04 7.38 -6.87
CA ILE A 259 -17.42 5.98 -6.72
C ILE A 259 -17.18 5.23 -8.03
N SER A 260 -16.66 4.02 -7.93
CA SER A 260 -16.45 3.12 -9.06
C SER A 260 -16.69 1.67 -8.66
N TRP A 261 -16.89 0.80 -9.63
CA TRP A 261 -17.10 -0.62 -9.40
C TRP A 261 -16.14 -1.48 -10.22
N CYS A 262 -15.84 -2.68 -9.72
CA CYS A 262 -14.99 -3.65 -10.39
C CYS A 262 -15.72 -4.99 -10.45
N GLU A 263 -15.75 -5.63 -11.63
CA GLU A 263 -16.36 -6.93 -11.83
C GLU A 263 -15.46 -8.06 -11.32
N PHE A 264 -16.08 -9.10 -10.78
CA PHE A 264 -15.35 -10.28 -10.29
C PHE A 264 -14.49 -10.90 -11.40
N GLY A 265 -13.21 -11.09 -11.11
CA GLY A 265 -12.22 -11.63 -12.03
C GLY A 265 -11.64 -10.62 -13.03
N LYS A 266 -12.01 -9.34 -12.93
CA LYS A 266 -11.40 -8.23 -13.68
C LYS A 266 -10.57 -7.35 -12.74
N SER A 267 -9.77 -6.45 -13.32
CA SER A 267 -8.94 -5.47 -12.62
C SER A 267 -9.42 -4.05 -12.80
N ASP A 268 -10.17 -3.81 -13.86
CA ASP A 268 -10.58 -2.47 -14.25
C ASP A 268 -11.73 -1.97 -13.37
N TRP A 269 -11.54 -0.75 -12.89
CA TRP A 269 -12.58 0.01 -12.21
C TRP A 269 -13.40 0.77 -13.23
N ASN A 270 -14.69 0.42 -13.31
CA ASN A 270 -15.59 0.91 -14.33
C ASN A 270 -16.41 2.10 -13.86
N ALA A 271 -16.87 2.89 -14.82
CA ALA A 271 -17.89 3.91 -14.71
C ALA A 271 -17.75 4.82 -13.47
N PRO A 272 -16.61 5.52 -13.30
CA PRO A 272 -16.46 6.43 -12.18
C PRO A 272 -17.55 7.51 -12.24
N GLU A 273 -18.28 7.68 -11.12
CA GLU A 273 -19.27 8.73 -10.96
C GLU A 273 -18.86 9.65 -9.82
N GLN A 274 -18.96 10.96 -10.05
CA GLN A 274 -18.54 11.96 -9.09
C GLN A 274 -19.61 12.22 -8.03
N ILE A 275 -19.21 12.17 -6.77
CA ILE A 275 -19.98 12.55 -5.61
C ILE A 275 -19.54 13.96 -5.21
N ALA A 276 -20.45 14.92 -5.26
CA ALA A 276 -20.19 16.31 -4.87
C ALA A 276 -21.46 16.97 -4.33
N LEU A 277 -21.29 17.96 -3.48
CA LEU A 277 -22.40 18.82 -3.06
C LEU A 277 -22.81 19.74 -4.22
N LYS A 278 -24.10 19.89 -4.43
CA LYS A 278 -24.65 20.77 -5.48
C LYS A 278 -24.72 22.24 -5.04
N GLU A 279 -24.90 22.46 -3.74
CA GLU A 279 -25.05 23.76 -3.16
C GLU A 279 -24.28 23.89 -1.84
N TYR A 280 -23.79 25.09 -1.53
CA TYR A 280 -23.06 25.37 -0.29
C TYR A 280 -23.88 25.05 0.97
N SER A 281 -25.19 25.23 0.90
CA SER A 281 -26.14 24.92 1.98
C SER A 281 -26.19 23.43 2.35
N GLN A 282 -25.72 22.54 1.48
CA GLN A 282 -25.65 21.10 1.71
C GLN A 282 -24.41 20.67 2.52
N ARG A 283 -23.47 21.60 2.74
CA ARG A 283 -22.32 21.37 3.61
C ARG A 283 -22.80 20.98 5.01
N GLU A 284 -22.14 19.99 5.60
CA GLU A 284 -22.48 19.51 6.95
C GLU A 284 -23.93 19.02 7.11
N THR A 285 -24.54 18.56 6.01
CA THR A 285 -25.86 17.92 6.02
C THR A 285 -25.81 16.54 5.37
N ILE A 286 -26.64 15.62 5.84
CA ILE A 286 -26.70 14.27 5.29
C ILE A 286 -27.35 14.32 3.91
N GLN A 287 -26.67 13.72 2.94
CA GLN A 287 -27.13 13.56 1.57
C GLN A 287 -27.30 12.07 1.24
N ASN A 288 -28.13 11.76 0.25
CA ASN A 288 -28.25 10.41 -0.29
C ASN A 288 -27.63 10.35 -1.68
N PHE A 289 -26.95 9.27 -1.96
CA PHE A 289 -26.38 8.97 -3.28
C PHE A 289 -26.93 7.65 -3.80
N HIS A 290 -27.25 7.64 -5.07
CA HIS A 290 -27.71 6.46 -5.80
C HIS A 290 -26.77 6.22 -6.96
N TYR A 291 -26.16 5.04 -7.01
CA TYR A 291 -25.20 4.63 -8.02
C TYR A 291 -25.72 3.40 -8.76
N VAL A 292 -25.76 3.47 -10.08
CA VAL A 292 -26.25 2.41 -10.95
C VAL A 292 -25.08 1.80 -11.70
N LEU A 293 -24.86 0.49 -11.52
CA LEU A 293 -23.83 -0.26 -12.23
C LEU A 293 -24.34 -0.57 -13.65
N ASP A 294 -23.53 -0.32 -14.65
CA ASP A 294 -23.74 -0.74 -16.04
C ASP A 294 -25.22 -0.64 -16.51
N ASN A 295 -25.82 0.53 -16.35
CA ASN A 295 -27.23 0.79 -16.72
C ASN A 295 -28.25 -0.15 -16.02
N GLY A 296 -27.94 -0.63 -14.83
CA GLY A 296 -28.82 -1.50 -14.06
C GLY A 296 -28.68 -2.99 -14.37
N THR A 297 -27.66 -3.37 -15.13
CA THR A 297 -27.29 -4.77 -15.32
C THR A 297 -26.66 -5.32 -14.04
N ALA A 298 -27.11 -6.48 -13.60
CA ALA A 298 -26.58 -7.12 -12.42
C ALA A 298 -25.20 -7.75 -12.68
N HIS A 299 -24.26 -7.47 -11.80
CA HIS A 299 -22.88 -7.96 -11.85
C HIS A 299 -22.44 -8.58 -10.52
N ASN A 300 -21.50 -9.50 -10.60
CA ASN A 300 -20.71 -9.90 -9.44
C ASN A 300 -19.63 -8.84 -9.24
N ALA A 301 -19.84 -7.93 -8.31
CA ALA A 301 -19.04 -6.72 -8.24
C ALA A 301 -18.69 -6.28 -6.82
N LYS A 302 -17.68 -5.43 -6.73
CA LYS A 302 -17.32 -4.65 -5.54
C LYS A 302 -17.23 -3.18 -5.89
N ILE A 303 -17.35 -2.32 -4.89
CA ILE A 303 -17.25 -0.87 -5.04
C ILE A 303 -16.03 -0.30 -4.31
N LYS A 304 -15.62 0.86 -4.77
CA LYS A 304 -14.62 1.72 -4.14
C LYS A 304 -15.10 3.17 -4.19
N ILE A 305 -14.89 3.91 -3.10
CA ILE A 305 -15.01 5.35 -3.04
C ILE A 305 -13.64 5.95 -2.76
N GLU A 306 -13.23 6.90 -3.57
CA GLU A 306 -11.95 7.61 -3.42
C GLU A 306 -12.23 9.11 -3.35
N LEU A 307 -11.55 9.81 -2.45
CA LEU A 307 -11.55 11.26 -2.45
C LEU A 307 -10.70 11.76 -3.62
N ASP A 308 -11.26 12.71 -4.38
CA ASP A 308 -10.58 13.29 -5.53
C ASP A 308 -9.52 14.30 -5.09
N SER A 309 -8.41 14.34 -5.83
CA SER A 309 -7.36 15.36 -5.70
C SER A 309 -7.80 16.76 -6.13
N ALA A 310 -9.09 16.99 -6.28
CA ALA A 310 -9.63 18.17 -6.92
C ALA A 310 -9.26 19.46 -6.20
N THR A 311 -8.43 20.19 -6.86
CA THR A 311 -8.40 21.65 -7.03
C THR A 311 -9.04 22.49 -5.92
N GLY A 312 -8.20 23.19 -5.17
CA GLY A 312 -8.64 24.34 -4.43
C GLY A 312 -8.74 24.20 -2.92
N PHE A 313 -7.90 23.37 -2.31
CA PHE A 313 -7.75 23.40 -0.84
C PHE A 313 -7.34 24.80 -0.39
N PRO A 314 -8.21 25.54 0.27
CA PRO A 314 -7.92 26.94 0.59
C PRO A 314 -6.91 27.09 1.73
N THR A 315 -6.81 26.12 2.64
CA THR A 315 -5.99 26.23 3.85
C THR A 315 -5.53 24.87 4.37
N LYS A 316 -4.51 24.87 5.22
CA LYS A 316 -4.08 23.73 6.04
C LYS A 316 -5.24 23.21 6.88
N GLY A 317 -5.47 21.91 6.84
CA GLY A 317 -6.52 21.31 7.66
C GLY A 317 -6.83 19.86 7.36
N HIS A 318 -7.76 19.34 8.15
CA HIS A 318 -8.37 18.04 7.97
C HIS A 318 -9.79 18.25 7.49
N TYR A 319 -10.18 17.55 6.44
CA TYR A 319 -11.51 17.63 5.88
C TYR A 319 -12.08 16.23 5.73
N ASP A 320 -13.31 16.03 6.17
CA ASP A 320 -13.88 14.70 6.30
C ASP A 320 -15.04 14.50 5.32
N PHE A 321 -15.01 13.34 4.66
CA PHE A 321 -16.10 12.75 3.92
C PHE A 321 -16.54 11.50 4.66
N ILE A 322 -17.78 11.49 5.10
CA ILE A 322 -18.36 10.43 5.92
C ILE A 322 -19.41 9.72 5.10
N VAL A 323 -19.38 8.38 5.11
CA VAL A 323 -20.36 7.54 4.40
C VAL A 323 -20.91 6.47 5.30
N ASP A 324 -22.17 6.09 5.06
CA ASP A 324 -22.91 5.12 5.84
C ASP A 324 -24.07 4.48 5.08
N ASN A 325 -24.66 3.44 5.66
CA ASN A 325 -25.89 2.81 5.19
C ASN A 325 -25.85 2.38 3.71
N PHE A 326 -24.77 1.66 3.32
CA PHE A 326 -24.68 1.10 1.99
C PHE A 326 -25.75 0.02 1.78
N THR A 327 -26.66 0.26 0.87
CA THR A 327 -27.69 -0.73 0.47
C THR A 327 -27.44 -1.17 -0.96
N PHE A 328 -27.10 -2.44 -1.12
CA PHE A 328 -26.88 -3.11 -2.41
C PHE A 328 -28.16 -3.77 -2.88
N ARG A 329 -28.48 -3.61 -4.19
CA ARG A 329 -29.64 -4.22 -4.87
C ARG A 329 -29.24 -4.90 -6.14
#